data_9f31660641f6d033526f75afcb05e59b
#
_entry.id   9f31660641f6d033526f75afcb05e59b
#
_cell.length_a   1.000
_cell.length_b   1.000
_cell.length_c   1.000
_cell.angle_alpha   90.00
_cell.angle_beta   90.00
_cell.angle_gamma   90.00
#
_symmetry.space_group_name_H-M   'P 1'
#
loop_
_entity.id
_entity.type
_entity.pdbx_description
1 polymer ?
#
loop_
_entity_poly.entity_id
_entity_poly.type
_entity_poly.pdbx_seq_one_letter_code
_entity_poly.pdbx_strand_id
1 'polypeptide(L)'
;NGEIYAMVNVPEFDLNDPYTLNTTSSKNMSDKKKQEALNGMWRNACVSDTYEPGSTFKVIVAASALEAGVVKLEDTFHCPGFKVVEDRRIRCHKTTGHGSETFVQGVQNSCNPVFMEVGARLGVDNMFHYLQQLGIMSKTGIDVPGEASTIMHRKENVGAVELATMSFGQSFQLTPVRLLSSISMILNGGTRITPHLGVELESSDGTAVKKLTYPAQENIISSQTSETMRMILESVVSEGSGKKAYVEGYQVGAKTGTSEKLPRHSNKYIASCMGFAPADHPVVAALVLIDEPQGIYYGGTIAAPVISELLDNALPYLGVERGETVTAEPG
;
A
#
# COMPACT_ATOMS: atom_id res chain seq x y z
N ASN A 1 5.85 -14.61 -5.04
CA ASN A 1 5.71 -15.28 -6.33
C ASN A 1 4.79 -14.52 -7.31
N GLY A 2 3.96 -13.57 -6.86
CA GLY A 2 3.05 -12.77 -7.68
C GLY A 2 1.64 -13.33 -7.81
N GLU A 3 1.36 -14.50 -7.28
CA GLU A 3 0.01 -15.08 -7.25
C GLU A 3 -0.93 -14.22 -6.39
N ILE A 4 -2.12 -13.97 -6.91
CA ILE A 4 -3.17 -13.23 -6.22
C ILE A 4 -4.18 -14.22 -5.67
N TYR A 5 -4.18 -14.41 -4.35
CA TYR A 5 -5.12 -15.32 -3.69
C TYR A 5 -6.52 -14.73 -3.52
N ALA A 6 -6.62 -13.39 -3.40
CA ALA A 6 -7.88 -12.70 -3.29
C ALA A 6 -7.78 -11.28 -3.85
N MET A 7 -8.82 -10.87 -4.59
CA MET A 7 -9.01 -9.51 -5.08
C MET A 7 -10.50 -9.18 -5.00
N VAL A 8 -10.89 -8.43 -3.98
CA VAL A 8 -12.30 -8.29 -3.58
C VAL A 8 -12.70 -6.82 -3.57
N ASN A 9 -13.89 -6.54 -4.10
CA ASN A 9 -14.58 -5.25 -3.96
C ASN A 9 -15.87 -5.47 -3.17
N VAL A 10 -16.09 -4.71 -2.11
CA VAL A 10 -17.29 -4.78 -1.29
C VAL A 10 -18.06 -3.46 -1.42
N PRO A 11 -19.38 -3.50 -1.70
CA PRO A 11 -20.21 -4.69 -1.89
C PRO A 11 -19.92 -5.41 -3.22
N GLU A 12 -19.92 -6.73 -3.18
CA GLU A 12 -19.80 -7.58 -4.36
C GLU A 12 -21.15 -7.73 -5.07
N PHE A 13 -21.16 -8.34 -6.26
CA PHE A 13 -22.37 -8.68 -7.00
C PHE A 13 -22.44 -10.18 -7.29
N ASP A 14 -23.66 -10.70 -7.52
CA ASP A 14 -23.86 -12.09 -7.85
C ASP A 14 -23.47 -12.35 -9.32
N LEU A 15 -22.44 -13.18 -9.53
CA LEU A 15 -21.99 -13.57 -10.88
C LEU A 15 -23.03 -14.41 -11.65
N ASN A 16 -23.98 -15.04 -10.95
CA ASN A 16 -25.07 -15.79 -11.58
C ASN A 16 -26.25 -14.88 -11.98
N ASP A 17 -26.33 -13.68 -11.38
CA ASP A 17 -27.29 -12.63 -11.74
C ASP A 17 -26.62 -11.25 -11.87
N PRO A 18 -25.71 -11.08 -12.84
CA PRO A 18 -24.85 -9.90 -12.94
C PRO A 18 -25.59 -8.61 -13.34
N TYR A 19 -26.84 -8.72 -13.79
CA TYR A 19 -27.64 -7.56 -14.25
C TYR A 19 -28.59 -7.02 -13.18
N THR A 20 -28.64 -7.63 -12.02
CA THR A 20 -29.37 -7.12 -10.86
C THR A 20 -28.43 -6.28 -10.00
N LEU A 21 -28.79 -5.01 -9.79
CA LEU A 21 -28.02 -4.10 -8.97
C LEU A 21 -28.03 -4.56 -7.50
N ASN A 22 -26.85 -4.59 -6.89
CA ASN A 22 -26.65 -4.93 -5.47
C ASN A 22 -27.02 -3.77 -4.50
N THR A 23 -27.74 -2.75 -4.98
CA THR A 23 -28.16 -1.60 -4.18
C THR A 23 -29.68 -1.54 -4.01
N THR A 24 -30.14 -1.10 -2.84
CA THR A 24 -31.57 -0.96 -2.49
C THR A 24 -32.30 0.16 -3.25
N SER A 25 -31.57 1.03 -3.96
CA SER A 25 -32.09 2.25 -4.61
C SER A 25 -32.47 2.07 -6.08
N SER A 26 -32.69 0.84 -6.58
CA SER A 26 -32.92 0.57 -8.02
C SER A 26 -34.32 0.95 -8.54
N LYS A 27 -35.27 1.23 -7.66
CA LYS A 27 -36.64 1.59 -8.04
C LYS A 27 -36.68 3.02 -8.57
N ASN A 28 -36.94 3.21 -9.86
CA ASN A 28 -37.06 4.47 -10.60
C ASN A 28 -35.80 5.06 -11.26
N MET A 29 -34.82 4.23 -11.58
CA MET A 29 -33.68 4.66 -12.42
C MET A 29 -34.07 4.69 -13.89
N SER A 30 -33.65 5.71 -14.63
CA SER A 30 -33.68 5.67 -16.11
C SER A 30 -32.69 4.61 -16.62
N ASP A 31 -32.91 4.07 -17.81
CA ASP A 31 -32.04 3.04 -18.41
C ASP A 31 -30.58 3.46 -18.44
N LYS A 32 -30.30 4.74 -18.76
CA LYS A 32 -28.95 5.29 -18.72
C LYS A 32 -28.33 5.20 -17.33
N LYS A 33 -29.05 5.61 -16.28
CA LYS A 33 -28.56 5.54 -14.89
C LYS A 33 -28.39 4.10 -14.42
N LYS A 34 -29.28 3.19 -14.86
CA LYS A 34 -29.15 1.77 -14.56
C LYS A 34 -27.89 1.21 -15.19
N GLN A 35 -27.61 1.53 -16.46
CA GLN A 35 -26.38 1.08 -17.13
C GLN A 35 -25.11 1.63 -16.48
N GLU A 36 -25.11 2.92 -16.08
CA GLU A 36 -23.99 3.53 -15.36
C GLU A 36 -23.76 2.84 -14.01
N ALA A 37 -24.82 2.51 -13.28
CA ALA A 37 -24.73 1.79 -12.00
C ALA A 37 -24.22 0.35 -12.17
N LEU A 38 -24.66 -0.37 -13.21
CA LEU A 38 -24.15 -1.70 -13.56
C LEU A 38 -22.65 -1.65 -13.90
N ASN A 39 -22.24 -0.70 -14.74
CA ASN A 39 -20.82 -0.51 -15.08
C ASN A 39 -19.98 -0.20 -13.83
N GLY A 40 -20.51 0.58 -12.89
CA GLY A 40 -19.87 0.85 -11.60
C GLY A 40 -19.76 -0.41 -10.73
N MET A 41 -20.83 -1.22 -10.66
CA MET A 41 -20.89 -2.46 -9.90
C MET A 41 -19.91 -3.51 -10.42
N TRP A 42 -19.76 -3.63 -11.74
CA TRP A 42 -18.83 -4.59 -12.37
C TRP A 42 -17.37 -4.14 -12.35
N ARG A 43 -17.12 -2.87 -11.97
CA ARG A 43 -15.79 -2.30 -11.99
C ARG A 43 -14.93 -2.90 -10.89
N ASN A 44 -13.76 -3.42 -11.26
CA ASN A 44 -12.76 -3.86 -10.30
C ASN A 44 -11.89 -2.67 -9.85
N ALA A 45 -12.24 -2.07 -8.73
CA ALA A 45 -11.54 -0.90 -8.19
C ALA A 45 -10.07 -1.18 -7.85
N CYS A 46 -9.71 -2.43 -7.52
CA CYS A 46 -8.32 -2.78 -7.22
C CYS A 46 -7.37 -2.58 -8.41
N VAL A 47 -7.91 -2.66 -9.62
CA VAL A 47 -7.16 -2.61 -10.89
C VAL A 47 -7.47 -1.35 -11.68
N SER A 48 -8.74 -0.90 -11.66
CA SER A 48 -9.24 0.13 -12.57
C SER A 48 -9.36 1.51 -11.97
N ASP A 49 -9.30 1.65 -10.63
CA ASP A 49 -9.38 2.93 -9.95
C ASP A 49 -8.03 3.39 -9.42
N THR A 50 -7.80 4.69 -9.52
CA THR A 50 -6.59 5.31 -8.99
C THR A 50 -6.94 6.17 -7.77
N TYR A 51 -6.05 6.20 -6.81
CA TYR A 51 -6.18 7.01 -5.60
C TYR A 51 -4.82 7.53 -5.14
N GLU A 52 -4.82 8.55 -4.32
CA GLU A 52 -3.61 8.99 -3.63
C GLU A 52 -3.28 8.01 -2.50
N PRO A 53 -2.14 7.29 -2.54
CA PRO A 53 -1.86 6.21 -1.58
C PRO A 53 -1.60 6.70 -0.15
N GLY A 54 -1.30 7.98 0.02
CA GLY A 54 -0.95 8.54 1.32
C GLY A 54 0.21 7.81 1.96
N SER A 55 0.15 7.65 3.27
CA SER A 55 1.29 7.14 4.05
C SER A 55 1.70 5.70 3.77
N THR A 56 0.92 4.90 3.05
CA THR A 56 1.36 3.58 2.58
C THR A 56 2.49 3.70 1.54
N PHE A 57 2.52 4.81 0.78
CA PHE A 57 3.59 5.10 -0.17
C PHE A 57 4.95 5.40 0.50
N LYS A 58 4.96 5.75 1.77
CA LYS A 58 6.20 5.97 2.54
C LYS A 58 7.12 4.75 2.54
N VAL A 59 6.57 3.55 2.35
CA VAL A 59 7.37 2.31 2.18
C VAL A 59 8.27 2.42 0.95
N ILE A 60 7.73 2.92 -0.17
CA ILE A 60 8.47 3.13 -1.41
C ILE A 60 9.59 4.17 -1.20
N VAL A 61 9.24 5.31 -0.58
CA VAL A 61 10.19 6.40 -0.35
C VAL A 61 11.30 6.00 0.63
N ALA A 62 10.93 5.28 1.70
CA ALA A 62 11.90 4.78 2.68
C ALA A 62 12.89 3.80 2.06
N ALA A 63 12.40 2.82 1.31
CA ALA A 63 13.25 1.86 0.61
C ALA A 63 14.17 2.54 -0.41
N SER A 64 13.62 3.49 -1.19
CA SER A 64 14.41 4.27 -2.16
C SER A 64 15.52 5.09 -1.49
N ALA A 65 15.23 5.69 -0.34
CA ALA A 65 16.21 6.51 0.38
C ALA A 65 17.32 5.67 1.04
N LEU A 66 16.98 4.50 1.56
CA LEU A 66 17.96 3.53 2.07
C LEU A 66 18.82 2.98 0.95
N GLU A 67 18.24 2.55 -0.15
CA GLU A 67 18.96 2.01 -1.32
C GLU A 67 19.90 3.05 -1.95
N ALA A 68 19.46 4.32 -2.01
CA ALA A 68 20.29 5.44 -2.46
C ALA A 68 21.36 5.87 -1.44
N GLY A 69 21.36 5.32 -0.22
CA GLY A 69 22.30 5.67 0.84
C GLY A 69 22.16 7.11 1.37
N VAL A 70 21.02 7.78 1.13
CA VAL A 70 20.78 9.17 1.56
C VAL A 70 20.26 9.30 2.98
N VAL A 71 19.86 8.15 3.58
CA VAL A 71 19.47 8.05 4.99
C VAL A 71 20.05 6.81 5.64
N LYS A 72 20.28 6.88 6.95
CA LYS A 72 20.64 5.76 7.83
C LYS A 72 19.60 5.60 8.92
N LEU A 73 19.57 4.43 9.56
CA LEU A 73 18.55 4.10 10.58
C LEU A 73 18.58 5.07 11.77
N GLU A 74 19.77 5.48 12.16
CA GLU A 74 20.05 6.38 13.29
C GLU A 74 19.97 7.87 12.96
N ASP A 75 19.79 8.25 11.68
CA ASP A 75 19.62 9.64 11.30
C ASP A 75 18.45 10.28 12.07
N THR A 76 18.70 11.44 12.65
CA THR A 76 17.72 12.14 13.47
C THR A 76 17.05 13.27 12.71
N PHE A 77 15.77 13.45 13.01
CA PHE A 77 14.90 14.45 12.40
C PHE A 77 14.11 15.16 13.48
N HIS A 78 13.56 16.33 13.17
CA HIS A 78 12.71 17.08 14.10
C HIS A 78 11.35 17.37 13.47
N CYS A 79 10.28 17.02 14.19
CA CYS A 79 8.91 17.27 13.78
C CYS A 79 8.19 18.23 14.76
N PRO A 80 8.05 19.51 14.42
CA PRO A 80 7.29 20.47 15.23
C PRO A 80 5.77 20.43 14.93
N GLY A 81 5.29 19.41 14.20
CA GLY A 81 3.91 19.27 13.74
C GLY A 81 3.65 19.80 12.33
N PHE A 82 4.65 20.35 11.67
CA PHE A 82 4.60 20.84 10.29
C PHE A 82 6.01 21.02 9.72
N LYS A 83 6.09 21.21 8.39
CA LYS A 83 7.30 21.70 7.71
C LYS A 83 6.88 22.81 6.74
N VAL A 84 7.67 23.86 6.67
CA VAL A 84 7.52 24.89 5.63
C VAL A 84 8.39 24.50 4.45
N VAL A 85 7.77 24.41 3.29
CA VAL A 85 8.44 24.13 2.02
C VAL A 85 8.06 25.28 1.07
N GLU A 86 9.04 26.10 0.72
CA GLU A 86 8.82 27.39 0.04
C GLU A 86 7.81 28.26 0.84
N ASP A 87 6.67 28.60 0.26
CA ASP A 87 5.59 29.37 0.86
C ASP A 87 4.49 28.52 1.53
N ARG A 88 4.63 27.18 1.48
CA ARG A 88 3.61 26.23 1.96
C ARG A 88 3.93 25.66 3.31
N ARG A 89 2.98 25.82 4.25
CA ARG A 89 3.01 25.12 5.54
C ARG A 89 2.29 23.80 5.44
N ILE A 90 3.04 22.71 5.35
CA ILE A 90 2.51 21.34 5.23
C ILE A 90 2.50 20.70 6.62
N ARG A 91 1.32 20.24 7.06
CA ARG A 91 1.11 19.73 8.42
C ARG A 91 1.44 18.24 8.55
N CYS A 92 1.92 17.87 9.72
CA CYS A 92 1.91 16.48 10.16
C CYS A 92 0.50 16.09 10.62
N HIS A 93 0.15 14.81 10.59
CA HIS A 93 -1.09 14.31 11.17
C HIS A 93 -1.14 14.56 12.69
N LYS A 94 0.01 14.48 13.39
CA LYS A 94 0.18 14.93 14.76
C LYS A 94 0.58 16.41 14.75
N THR A 95 -0.40 17.29 14.85
CA THR A 95 -0.20 18.75 14.73
C THR A 95 0.60 19.37 15.86
N THR A 96 0.68 18.69 17.01
CA THR A 96 1.55 19.07 18.16
C THR A 96 3.01 18.65 17.95
N GLY A 97 3.30 17.90 16.89
CA GLY A 97 4.63 17.39 16.57
C GLY A 97 4.99 16.08 17.27
N HIS A 98 5.96 15.39 16.69
CA HIS A 98 6.56 14.19 17.28
C HIS A 98 7.83 14.54 18.09
N GLY A 99 8.36 15.75 17.93
CA GLY A 99 9.64 16.15 18.51
C GLY A 99 10.82 15.60 17.71
N SER A 100 11.88 15.24 18.40
CA SER A 100 13.05 14.58 17.79
C SER A 100 12.78 13.09 17.67
N GLU A 101 13.00 12.55 16.49
CA GLU A 101 12.79 11.13 16.18
C GLU A 101 13.87 10.62 15.22
N THR A 102 14.23 9.35 15.32
CA THR A 102 15.11 8.70 14.34
C THR A 102 14.37 8.44 13.03
N PHE A 103 15.08 8.05 11.98
CA PHE A 103 14.46 7.62 10.72
C PHE A 103 13.45 6.49 10.96
N VAL A 104 13.83 5.48 11.75
CA VAL A 104 12.95 4.35 12.10
C VAL A 104 11.68 4.84 12.80
N GLN A 105 11.84 5.70 13.82
CA GLN A 105 10.70 6.30 14.52
C GLN A 105 9.81 7.15 13.60
N GLY A 106 10.40 7.85 12.62
CA GLY A 106 9.66 8.59 11.60
C GLY A 106 8.79 7.69 10.73
N VAL A 107 9.23 6.45 10.45
CA VAL A 107 8.42 5.43 9.76
C VAL A 107 7.35 4.87 10.68
N GLN A 108 7.70 4.50 11.92
CA GLN A 108 6.79 3.98 12.96
C GLN A 108 5.63 4.96 13.23
N ASN A 109 5.96 6.23 13.43
CA ASN A 109 5.02 7.30 13.69
C ASN A 109 4.35 7.84 12.42
N SER A 110 4.76 7.36 11.25
CA SER A 110 4.26 7.88 9.96
C SER A 110 4.40 9.41 9.82
N CYS A 111 5.52 9.98 10.26
CA CYS A 111 5.74 11.41 10.36
C CYS A 111 5.92 12.08 8.99
N ASN A 112 5.05 13.05 8.64
CA ASN A 112 5.16 13.75 7.36
C ASN A 112 6.42 14.64 7.26
N PRO A 113 6.79 15.46 8.28
CA PRO A 113 8.02 16.23 8.25
C PRO A 113 9.29 15.42 8.01
N VAL A 114 9.40 14.22 8.61
CA VAL A 114 10.53 13.31 8.35
C VAL A 114 10.55 12.90 6.87
N PHE A 115 9.41 12.48 6.34
CA PHE A 115 9.35 12.04 4.93
C PHE A 115 9.55 13.17 3.92
N MET A 116 9.13 14.40 4.23
CA MET A 116 9.48 15.58 3.42
C MET A 116 10.99 15.84 3.41
N GLU A 117 11.67 15.64 4.54
CA GLU A 117 13.14 15.76 4.61
C GLU A 117 13.83 14.62 3.86
N VAL A 118 13.36 13.38 4.06
CA VAL A 118 13.87 12.19 3.34
C VAL A 118 13.73 12.37 1.83
N GLY A 119 12.57 12.85 1.36
CA GLY A 119 12.36 13.13 -0.06
C GLY A 119 13.26 14.25 -0.59
N ALA A 120 13.49 15.29 0.22
CA ALA A 120 14.43 16.36 -0.15
C ALA A 120 15.87 15.85 -0.28
N ARG A 121 16.32 14.95 0.63
CA ARG A 121 17.62 14.29 0.52
C ARG A 121 17.71 13.35 -0.68
N LEU A 122 16.63 12.64 -1.00
CA LEU A 122 16.57 11.77 -2.17
C LEU A 122 16.67 12.58 -3.47
N GLY A 123 16.02 13.73 -3.51
CA GLY A 123 15.97 14.61 -4.68
C GLY A 123 15.08 14.07 -5.79
N VAL A 124 14.75 14.94 -6.76
CA VAL A 124 13.83 14.62 -7.86
C VAL A 124 14.38 13.49 -8.74
N ASP A 125 15.67 13.53 -9.06
CA ASP A 125 16.29 12.56 -9.96
C ASP A 125 16.23 11.13 -9.41
N ASN A 126 16.65 10.92 -8.16
CA ASN A 126 16.59 9.62 -7.50
C ASN A 126 15.14 9.20 -7.24
N MET A 127 14.25 10.13 -6.85
CA MET A 127 12.83 9.83 -6.68
C MET A 127 12.28 9.19 -7.96
N PHE A 128 12.43 9.83 -9.12
CA PHE A 128 11.92 9.29 -10.39
C PHE A 128 12.67 8.04 -10.85
N HIS A 129 13.96 7.92 -10.58
CA HIS A 129 14.72 6.70 -10.83
C HIS A 129 14.07 5.50 -10.10
N TYR A 130 13.88 5.59 -8.79
CA TYR A 130 13.29 4.49 -8.01
C TYR A 130 11.79 4.28 -8.30
N LEU A 131 11.03 5.34 -8.60
CA LEU A 131 9.64 5.18 -9.07
C LEU A 131 9.58 4.33 -10.34
N GLN A 132 10.55 4.50 -11.26
CA GLN A 132 10.65 3.70 -12.46
C GLN A 132 11.09 2.26 -12.15
N GLN A 133 12.16 2.09 -11.34
CA GLN A 133 12.69 0.78 -10.96
C GLN A 133 11.63 -0.06 -10.25
N LEU A 134 10.90 0.52 -9.30
CA LEU A 134 9.81 -0.13 -8.55
C LEU A 134 8.50 -0.23 -9.35
N GLY A 135 8.50 0.16 -10.62
CA GLY A 135 7.39 0.00 -11.55
C GLY A 135 6.20 0.94 -11.34
N ILE A 136 6.32 1.96 -10.48
CA ILE A 136 5.22 2.92 -10.20
C ILE A 136 4.76 3.63 -11.47
N MET A 137 5.66 3.86 -12.43
CA MET A 137 5.39 4.61 -13.66
C MET A 137 4.80 3.75 -14.78
N SER A 138 4.60 2.46 -14.58
CA SER A 138 4.10 1.52 -15.58
C SER A 138 2.95 0.67 -15.05
N LYS A 139 2.18 0.07 -15.94
CA LYS A 139 1.19 -0.95 -15.56
C LYS A 139 1.90 -2.18 -15.01
N THR A 140 1.20 -2.94 -14.15
CA THR A 140 1.73 -4.17 -13.57
C THR A 140 1.84 -5.29 -14.60
N GLY A 141 0.99 -5.26 -15.62
CA GLY A 141 0.80 -6.35 -16.55
C GLY A 141 -0.03 -7.52 -16.00
N ILE A 142 -0.82 -7.23 -14.96
CA ILE A 142 -1.79 -8.21 -14.41
C ILE A 142 -2.67 -8.80 -15.51
N ASP A 143 -3.01 -10.06 -15.37
CA ASP A 143 -3.75 -10.87 -16.36
C ASP A 143 -5.28 -10.63 -16.38
N VAL A 144 -5.74 -9.53 -15.77
CA VAL A 144 -7.14 -9.07 -15.87
C VAL A 144 -7.23 -7.76 -16.64
N PRO A 145 -8.33 -7.50 -17.37
CA PRO A 145 -8.49 -6.28 -18.16
C PRO A 145 -8.75 -5.04 -17.30
N GLY A 146 -8.53 -3.87 -17.89
CA GLY A 146 -8.96 -2.60 -17.30
C GLY A 146 -7.97 -1.96 -16.34
N GLU A 147 -6.71 -2.39 -16.31
CA GLU A 147 -5.69 -1.76 -15.45
C GLU A 147 -5.49 -0.30 -15.83
N ALA A 148 -5.74 0.60 -14.85
CA ALA A 148 -5.52 2.03 -15.02
C ALA A 148 -4.02 2.38 -14.89
N SER A 149 -3.60 3.42 -15.59
CA SER A 149 -2.25 3.95 -15.50
C SER A 149 -2.10 4.87 -14.29
N THR A 150 -0.90 4.91 -13.71
CA THR A 150 -0.54 5.90 -12.70
C THR A 150 -0.68 7.32 -13.26
N ILE A 151 -1.26 8.22 -12.49
CA ILE A 151 -1.35 9.66 -12.78
C ILE A 151 -0.25 10.34 -11.96
N MET A 152 0.80 10.79 -12.64
CA MET A 152 2.01 11.33 -12.00
C MET A 152 2.40 12.66 -12.65
N HIS A 153 3.04 13.53 -11.87
CA HIS A 153 3.71 14.71 -12.40
C HIS A 153 4.77 14.33 -13.45
N ARG A 154 4.95 15.18 -14.44
CA ARG A 154 6.14 15.11 -15.29
C ARG A 154 7.35 15.54 -14.45
N LYS A 155 8.46 14.84 -14.59
CA LYS A 155 9.69 15.06 -13.80
C LYS A 155 10.14 16.51 -13.83
N GLU A 156 10.10 17.12 -15.01
CA GLU A 156 10.50 18.52 -15.24
C GLU A 156 9.62 19.56 -14.53
N ASN A 157 8.43 19.17 -14.08
CA ASN A 157 7.47 20.04 -13.38
C ASN A 157 7.47 19.83 -11.86
N VAL A 158 8.36 18.99 -11.33
CA VAL A 158 8.43 18.71 -9.90
C VAL A 158 9.36 19.70 -9.22
N GLY A 159 8.76 20.64 -8.48
CA GLY A 159 9.45 21.55 -7.57
C GLY A 159 9.56 20.97 -6.15
N ALA A 160 9.99 21.79 -5.22
CA ALA A 160 10.18 21.37 -3.82
C ALA A 160 8.86 20.98 -3.14
N VAL A 161 7.76 21.65 -3.46
CA VAL A 161 6.44 21.37 -2.88
C VAL A 161 5.88 20.04 -3.39
N GLU A 162 5.96 19.79 -4.70
CA GLU A 162 5.54 18.53 -5.30
C GLU A 162 6.36 17.37 -4.76
N LEU A 163 7.70 17.50 -4.69
CA LEU A 163 8.57 16.48 -4.12
C LEU A 163 8.22 16.18 -2.67
N ALA A 164 7.95 17.22 -1.87
CA ALA A 164 7.56 17.07 -0.47
C ALA A 164 6.23 16.30 -0.33
N THR A 165 5.22 16.63 -1.15
CA THR A 165 3.90 15.94 -1.10
C THR A 165 3.98 14.52 -1.65
N MET A 166 4.74 14.29 -2.72
CA MET A 166 5.01 12.95 -3.24
C MET A 166 5.68 12.05 -2.20
N SER A 167 6.56 12.60 -1.36
CA SER A 167 7.32 11.84 -0.35
C SER A 167 6.43 11.19 0.71
N PHE A 168 5.19 11.66 0.90
CA PHE A 168 4.23 11.02 1.78
C PHE A 168 2.95 10.56 1.07
N GLY A 169 3.01 10.41 -0.27
CA GLY A 169 1.99 9.74 -1.07
C GLY A 169 0.81 10.62 -1.48
N GLN A 170 1.01 11.92 -1.66
CA GLN A 170 0.01 12.85 -2.16
C GLN A 170 0.44 13.50 -3.48
N SER A 171 -0.50 14.16 -4.15
CA SER A 171 -0.36 14.86 -5.43
C SER A 171 -0.14 13.97 -6.67
N PHE A 172 -0.31 12.69 -6.55
CA PHE A 172 -0.34 11.71 -7.65
C PHE A 172 -1.29 10.56 -7.28
N GLN A 173 -1.65 9.75 -8.28
CA GLN A 173 -2.57 8.63 -8.06
C GLN A 173 -2.06 7.36 -8.74
N LEU A 174 -2.31 6.22 -8.09
CA LEU A 174 -1.99 4.89 -8.63
C LEU A 174 -3.05 3.87 -8.19
N THR A 175 -3.07 2.71 -8.85
CA THR A 175 -4.01 1.64 -8.50
C THR A 175 -3.58 0.87 -7.26
N PRO A 176 -4.51 0.28 -6.49
CA PRO A 176 -4.18 -0.60 -5.37
C PRO A 176 -3.22 -1.74 -5.76
N VAL A 177 -3.47 -2.39 -6.89
CA VAL A 177 -2.60 -3.48 -7.38
C VAL A 177 -1.19 -2.97 -7.68
N ARG A 178 -1.04 -1.76 -8.25
CA ARG A 178 0.28 -1.20 -8.51
C ARG A 178 1.04 -0.93 -7.22
N LEU A 179 0.38 -0.34 -6.22
CA LEU A 179 1.00 -0.08 -4.93
C LEU A 179 1.47 -1.37 -4.25
N LEU A 180 0.57 -2.36 -4.12
CA LEU A 180 0.89 -3.62 -3.45
C LEU A 180 1.99 -4.39 -4.19
N SER A 181 1.94 -4.43 -5.53
CA SER A 181 2.98 -5.06 -6.34
C SER A 181 4.36 -4.40 -6.13
N SER A 182 4.42 -3.07 -6.07
CA SER A 182 5.68 -2.35 -5.81
C SER A 182 6.20 -2.57 -4.39
N ILE A 183 5.32 -2.60 -3.40
CA ILE A 183 5.70 -2.94 -2.02
C ILE A 183 6.18 -4.40 -1.94
N SER A 184 5.51 -5.33 -2.62
CA SER A 184 5.92 -6.74 -2.66
C SER A 184 7.34 -6.94 -3.20
N MET A 185 7.78 -6.12 -4.17
CA MET A 185 9.18 -6.14 -4.63
C MET A 185 10.16 -5.76 -3.51
N ILE A 186 9.77 -4.83 -2.63
CA ILE A 186 10.60 -4.44 -1.49
C ILE A 186 10.66 -5.56 -0.47
N LEU A 187 9.57 -6.30 -0.28
CA LEU A 187 9.46 -7.33 0.75
C LEU A 187 10.12 -8.67 0.34
N ASN A 188 10.18 -8.98 -0.95
CA ASN A 188 10.62 -10.28 -1.48
C ASN A 188 12.11 -10.34 -1.88
N GLY A 189 12.92 -9.41 -1.42
CA GLY A 189 14.36 -9.37 -1.74
C GLY A 189 14.70 -8.57 -3.01
N GLY A 190 13.80 -7.72 -3.51
CA GLY A 190 14.05 -6.85 -4.64
C GLY A 190 13.73 -7.47 -6.01
N THR A 191 12.84 -8.46 -6.05
CA THR A 191 12.42 -9.10 -7.31
C THR A 191 11.08 -8.57 -7.76
N ARG A 192 11.04 -7.99 -8.97
CA ARG A 192 9.79 -7.63 -9.65
C ARG A 192 9.16 -8.88 -10.25
N ILE A 193 7.92 -9.16 -9.90
CA ILE A 193 7.11 -10.24 -10.45
C ILE A 193 5.79 -9.64 -10.92
N THR A 194 5.29 -10.11 -12.08
CA THR A 194 3.98 -9.73 -12.58
C THR A 194 2.89 -10.33 -11.68
N PRO A 195 2.01 -9.52 -11.06
CA PRO A 195 0.88 -10.06 -10.32
C PRO A 195 -0.09 -10.77 -11.28
N HIS A 196 -0.64 -11.91 -10.85
CA HIS A 196 -1.49 -12.75 -11.71
C HIS A 196 -2.46 -13.60 -10.90
N LEU A 197 -3.59 -13.94 -11.52
CA LEU A 197 -4.59 -14.88 -11.01
C LEU A 197 -4.48 -16.25 -11.70
N GLY A 198 -4.09 -16.27 -12.98
CA GLY A 198 -3.93 -17.50 -13.72
C GLY A 198 -2.65 -18.24 -13.34
N VAL A 199 -2.75 -19.52 -13.00
CA VAL A 199 -1.57 -20.34 -12.64
C VAL A 199 -1.34 -21.45 -13.67
N GLU A 200 -2.42 -22.02 -14.25
CA GLU A 200 -2.31 -23.04 -15.27
C GLU A 200 -3.56 -23.09 -16.17
N LEU A 201 -3.41 -23.68 -17.32
CA LEU A 201 -4.48 -24.03 -18.24
C LEU A 201 -4.71 -25.53 -18.19
N GLU A 202 -5.95 -25.96 -18.05
CA GLU A 202 -6.34 -27.35 -18.05
C GLU A 202 -7.25 -27.65 -19.25
N SER A 203 -7.19 -28.87 -19.71
CA SER A 203 -8.17 -29.38 -20.69
C SER A 203 -9.50 -29.70 -20.00
N SER A 204 -10.55 -29.90 -20.78
CA SER A 204 -11.90 -30.21 -20.28
C SER A 204 -11.99 -31.52 -19.47
N ASP A 205 -10.99 -32.40 -19.58
CA ASP A 205 -10.88 -33.66 -18.82
C ASP A 205 -10.06 -33.49 -17.49
N GLY A 206 -9.65 -32.25 -17.14
CA GLY A 206 -8.92 -31.96 -15.94
C GLY A 206 -7.42 -32.18 -15.99
N THR A 207 -6.88 -32.56 -17.16
CA THR A 207 -5.43 -32.69 -17.35
C THR A 207 -4.79 -31.32 -17.51
N ALA A 208 -3.70 -31.05 -16.77
CA ALA A 208 -2.95 -29.82 -16.94
C ALA A 208 -2.36 -29.74 -18.34
N VAL A 209 -2.73 -28.70 -19.10
CA VAL A 209 -2.25 -28.47 -20.46
C VAL A 209 -0.96 -27.64 -20.43
N LYS A 210 -0.89 -26.60 -19.58
CA LYS A 210 0.24 -25.69 -19.53
C LYS A 210 0.26 -24.90 -18.22
N LYS A 211 1.38 -24.95 -17.51
CA LYS A 211 1.65 -23.98 -16.43
C LYS A 211 1.97 -22.62 -17.03
N LEU A 212 1.36 -21.58 -16.49
CA LEU A 212 1.63 -20.21 -16.89
C LEU A 212 2.92 -19.72 -16.20
N THR A 213 3.71 -18.94 -16.92
CA THR A 213 4.95 -18.37 -16.41
C THR A 213 4.92 -16.86 -16.60
N TYR A 214 5.32 -16.14 -15.59
CA TYR A 214 5.31 -14.67 -15.58
C TYR A 214 6.73 -14.13 -15.49
N PRO A 215 7.06 -13.05 -16.22
CA PRO A 215 8.39 -12.46 -16.17
C PRO A 215 8.74 -12.02 -14.76
N ALA A 216 9.97 -12.32 -14.34
CA ALA A 216 10.59 -11.80 -13.13
C ALA A 216 11.84 -11.00 -13.50
N GLN A 217 12.11 -9.93 -12.74
CA GLN A 217 13.31 -9.12 -12.85
C GLN A 217 13.92 -8.98 -11.46
N GLU A 218 15.08 -9.53 -11.26
CA GLU A 218 15.81 -9.51 -10.00
C GLU A 218 16.62 -8.21 -9.81
N ASN A 219 17.07 -8.00 -8.59
CA ASN A 219 17.98 -6.91 -8.21
C ASN A 219 17.43 -5.49 -8.49
N ILE A 220 16.14 -5.29 -8.27
CA ILE A 220 15.50 -3.96 -8.33
C ILE A 220 15.98 -3.09 -7.17
N ILE A 221 16.07 -3.69 -5.97
CA ILE A 221 16.74 -3.16 -4.79
C ILE A 221 17.59 -4.28 -4.17
N SER A 222 18.54 -3.92 -3.29
CA SER A 222 19.38 -4.89 -2.59
C SER A 222 18.57 -5.72 -1.57
N SER A 223 19.03 -6.96 -1.34
CA SER A 223 18.48 -7.81 -0.27
C SER A 223 18.62 -7.14 1.10
N GLN A 224 19.71 -6.40 1.33
CA GLN A 224 19.93 -5.67 2.56
C GLN A 224 18.84 -4.59 2.79
N THR A 225 18.50 -3.80 1.77
CA THR A 225 17.39 -2.84 1.86
C THR A 225 16.07 -3.54 2.12
N SER A 226 15.82 -4.67 1.45
CA SER A 226 14.63 -5.49 1.69
C SER A 226 14.52 -5.95 3.15
N GLU A 227 15.57 -6.54 3.70
CA GLU A 227 15.63 -7.01 5.10
C GLU A 227 15.42 -5.85 6.07
N THR A 228 16.13 -4.74 5.86
CA THR A 228 15.99 -3.53 6.67
C THR A 228 14.56 -3.00 6.65
N MET A 229 13.92 -2.97 5.48
CA MET A 229 12.53 -2.51 5.36
C MET A 229 11.55 -3.45 6.07
N ARG A 230 11.74 -4.77 6.00
CA ARG A 230 10.91 -5.73 6.74
C ARG A 230 11.01 -5.51 8.25
N MET A 231 12.23 -5.34 8.78
CA MET A 231 12.46 -5.03 10.19
C MET A 231 11.77 -3.72 10.61
N ILE A 232 11.93 -2.65 9.82
CA ILE A 232 11.27 -1.36 10.11
C ILE A 232 9.75 -1.51 10.10
N LEU A 233 9.18 -2.20 9.11
CA LEU A 233 7.73 -2.37 9.00
C LEU A 233 7.14 -3.29 10.06
N GLU A 234 7.90 -4.27 10.57
CA GLU A 234 7.53 -5.04 11.76
C GLU A 234 7.46 -4.11 12.98
N SER A 235 8.44 -3.24 13.17
CA SER A 235 8.43 -2.27 14.28
C SER A 235 7.28 -1.25 14.21
N VAL A 236 6.68 -1.03 13.04
CA VAL A 236 5.44 -0.25 12.92
C VAL A 236 4.28 -0.94 13.63
N VAL A 237 4.25 -2.27 13.65
CA VAL A 237 3.22 -3.07 14.35
C VAL A 237 3.55 -3.19 15.84
N SER A 238 4.78 -3.54 16.20
CA SER A 238 5.17 -3.75 17.59
C SER A 238 5.19 -2.45 18.40
N GLU A 239 5.67 -1.34 17.82
CA GLU A 239 5.90 -0.08 18.54
C GLU A 239 5.13 1.12 17.99
N GLY A 240 4.76 1.09 16.69
CA GLY A 240 4.30 2.27 15.97
C GLY A 240 2.78 2.39 15.77
N SER A 241 2.41 3.02 14.65
CA SER A 241 1.03 3.33 14.26
C SER A 241 0.22 2.15 13.74
N GLY A 242 0.86 0.99 13.55
CA GLY A 242 0.25 -0.23 13.00
C GLY A 242 -0.17 -1.27 14.04
N LYS A 243 -0.15 -0.97 15.33
CA LYS A 243 -0.41 -1.94 16.43
C LYS A 243 -1.66 -2.80 16.25
N LYS A 244 -2.70 -2.28 15.63
CA LYS A 244 -3.95 -3.03 15.39
C LYS A 244 -3.87 -4.03 14.23
N ALA A 245 -2.75 -4.10 13.51
CA ALA A 245 -2.46 -5.17 12.56
C ALA A 245 -1.74 -6.37 13.21
N TYR A 246 -1.47 -6.33 14.51
CA TYR A 246 -0.87 -7.43 15.25
C TYR A 246 -1.71 -8.70 15.15
N VAL A 247 -1.03 -9.84 14.99
CA VAL A 247 -1.63 -11.19 15.03
C VAL A 247 -0.81 -12.03 15.99
N GLU A 248 -1.48 -12.62 16.98
CA GLU A 248 -0.82 -13.44 17.99
C GLU A 248 -0.10 -14.64 17.37
N GLY A 249 1.16 -14.85 17.75
CA GLY A 249 1.98 -15.93 17.24
C GLY A 249 2.58 -15.70 15.84
N TYR A 250 2.39 -14.52 15.24
CA TYR A 250 3.02 -14.17 13.98
C TYR A 250 3.72 -12.81 14.03
N GLN A 251 4.89 -12.73 13.42
CA GLN A 251 5.56 -11.46 13.18
C GLN A 251 4.91 -10.79 11.96
N VAL A 252 4.21 -9.69 12.19
CA VAL A 252 3.50 -8.93 11.15
C VAL A 252 4.20 -7.61 10.91
N GLY A 253 4.49 -7.31 9.67
CA GLY A 253 4.88 -5.97 9.23
C GLY A 253 3.71 -5.24 8.59
N ALA A 254 3.58 -3.93 8.83
CA ALA A 254 2.48 -3.16 8.26
C ALA A 254 2.82 -1.69 8.04
N LYS A 255 1.99 -1.03 7.23
CA LYS A 255 1.96 0.43 7.10
C LYS A 255 0.54 0.92 6.90
N THR A 256 0.11 1.82 7.77
CA THR A 256 -1.20 2.48 7.72
C THR A 256 -1.17 3.73 6.84
N GLY A 257 -2.29 4.05 6.24
CA GLY A 257 -2.51 5.27 5.46
C GLY A 257 -3.88 5.88 5.73
N THR A 258 -3.97 7.18 5.54
CA THR A 258 -5.21 7.95 5.55
C THR A 258 -5.02 9.09 4.57
N SER A 259 -5.79 9.08 3.49
CA SER A 259 -5.69 10.07 2.40
C SER A 259 -7.00 10.82 2.26
N GLU A 260 -6.93 12.15 2.24
CA GLU A 260 -8.09 12.96 1.88
C GLU A 260 -8.28 12.92 0.37
N LYS A 261 -9.51 12.63 -0.06
CA LYS A 261 -9.87 12.61 -1.49
C LYS A 261 -9.90 14.02 -2.09
N LEU A 262 -9.75 14.07 -3.39
CA LEU A 262 -9.97 15.32 -4.14
C LEU A 262 -11.48 15.52 -4.46
N PRO A 263 -11.98 16.77 -4.45
CA PRO A 263 -11.26 18.00 -4.07
C PRO A 263 -10.98 18.07 -2.57
N ARG A 264 -9.85 18.70 -2.18
CA ARG A 264 -9.51 18.88 -0.76
C ARG A 264 -10.62 19.61 0.00
N HIS A 265 -10.69 19.38 1.30
CA HIS A 265 -11.73 19.91 2.21
C HIS A 265 -13.13 19.34 1.92
N SER A 266 -13.23 18.23 1.21
CA SER A 266 -14.48 17.48 1.03
C SER A 266 -14.89 16.66 2.25
N ASN A 267 -14.01 16.50 3.24
CA ASN A 267 -14.14 15.59 4.39
C ASN A 267 -14.33 14.12 3.96
N LYS A 268 -13.88 13.78 2.76
CA LYS A 268 -13.89 12.42 2.23
C LYS A 268 -12.49 11.84 2.29
N TYR A 269 -12.37 10.65 2.83
CA TYR A 269 -11.08 10.01 3.08
C TYR A 269 -11.07 8.58 2.54
N ILE A 270 -9.85 8.09 2.25
CA ILE A 270 -9.58 6.67 2.08
C ILE A 270 -8.73 6.25 3.26
N ALA A 271 -9.25 5.34 4.07
CA ALA A 271 -8.50 4.67 5.12
C ALA A 271 -7.85 3.43 4.53
N SER A 272 -6.56 3.24 4.76
CA SER A 272 -5.84 2.09 4.20
C SER A 272 -4.86 1.49 5.19
N CYS A 273 -4.57 0.21 4.99
CA CYS A 273 -3.48 -0.49 5.64
C CYS A 273 -2.94 -1.56 4.69
N MET A 274 -1.64 -1.60 4.52
CA MET A 274 -0.96 -2.75 3.96
C MET A 274 -0.32 -3.54 5.10
N GLY A 275 -0.30 -4.87 4.98
CA GLY A 275 0.34 -5.76 5.92
C GLY A 275 0.91 -6.99 5.23
N PHE A 276 1.87 -7.62 5.87
CA PHE A 276 2.50 -8.84 5.38
C PHE A 276 2.99 -9.70 6.54
N ALA A 277 3.09 -10.98 6.32
CA ALA A 277 3.59 -11.92 7.33
C ALA A 277 4.13 -13.22 6.68
N PRO A 278 5.03 -13.97 7.36
CA PRO A 278 5.85 -13.50 8.48
C PRO A 278 6.79 -12.36 8.08
N ALA A 279 7.19 -11.50 9.03
CA ALA A 279 7.98 -10.32 8.70
C ALA A 279 9.40 -10.66 8.21
N ASP A 280 10.00 -11.73 8.73
CA ASP A 280 11.33 -12.19 8.35
C ASP A 280 11.35 -12.88 6.97
N HIS A 281 10.33 -13.70 6.67
CA HIS A 281 10.19 -14.46 5.42
C HIS A 281 8.76 -14.32 4.89
N PRO A 282 8.40 -13.20 4.25
CA PRO A 282 7.03 -12.92 3.83
C PRO A 282 6.46 -13.97 2.88
N VAL A 283 5.35 -14.58 3.27
CA VAL A 283 4.58 -15.54 2.47
C VAL A 283 3.44 -14.84 1.76
N VAL A 284 2.83 -13.85 2.42
CA VAL A 284 1.68 -13.13 1.91
C VAL A 284 1.76 -11.65 2.27
N ALA A 285 1.28 -10.81 1.35
CA ALA A 285 1.05 -9.38 1.58
C ALA A 285 -0.38 -9.03 1.17
N ALA A 286 -1.01 -8.15 1.93
CA ALA A 286 -2.37 -7.69 1.70
C ALA A 286 -2.46 -6.16 1.77
N LEU A 287 -3.40 -5.58 1.05
CA LEU A 287 -3.75 -4.16 1.11
C LEU A 287 -5.26 -4.03 1.26
N VAL A 288 -5.68 -3.33 2.29
CA VAL A 288 -7.08 -3.00 2.57
C VAL A 288 -7.29 -1.51 2.37
N LEU A 289 -8.34 -1.17 1.62
CA LEU A 289 -8.81 0.20 1.44
C LEU A 289 -10.27 0.30 1.84
N ILE A 290 -10.62 1.31 2.62
CA ILE A 290 -11.99 1.63 3.01
C ILE A 290 -12.26 3.03 2.47
N ASP A 291 -13.11 3.10 1.44
CA ASP A 291 -13.42 4.35 0.74
C ASP A 291 -14.59 5.06 1.41
N GLU A 292 -14.41 6.34 1.68
CA GLU A 292 -15.39 7.25 2.30
C GLU A 292 -16.04 6.68 3.58
N PRO A 293 -15.24 6.17 4.56
CA PRO A 293 -15.80 5.66 5.80
C PRO A 293 -16.59 6.74 6.54
N GLN A 294 -17.68 6.32 7.18
CA GLN A 294 -18.48 7.22 8.00
C GLN A 294 -17.95 7.26 9.43
N GLY A 295 -17.77 8.46 10.00
CA GLY A 295 -17.25 8.63 11.35
C GLY A 295 -15.74 8.55 11.42
N ILE A 296 -15.18 7.47 11.97
CA ILE A 296 -13.73 7.29 12.11
C ILE A 296 -13.12 6.92 10.76
N TYR A 297 -12.12 7.67 10.32
CA TYR A 297 -11.48 7.52 9.01
C TYR A 297 -9.97 7.22 9.06
N TYR A 298 -9.41 6.93 10.22
CA TYR A 298 -7.99 6.62 10.36
C TYR A 298 -7.69 5.16 9.99
N GLY A 299 -6.80 4.93 9.03
CA GLY A 299 -6.42 3.60 8.56
C GLY A 299 -5.91 2.68 9.66
N GLY A 300 -5.13 3.21 10.63
CA GLY A 300 -4.69 2.46 11.81
C GLY A 300 -5.83 2.05 12.74
N THR A 301 -7.01 2.67 12.63
CA THR A 301 -8.16 2.37 13.49
C THR A 301 -9.13 1.40 12.82
N ILE A 302 -9.38 1.53 11.52
CA ILE A 302 -10.43 0.76 10.83
C ILE A 302 -9.90 -0.20 9.76
N ALA A 303 -8.75 0.05 9.13
CA ALA A 303 -8.17 -0.84 8.13
C ALA A 303 -7.15 -1.82 8.71
N ALA A 304 -6.37 -1.42 9.72
CA ALA A 304 -5.39 -2.31 10.36
C ALA A 304 -6.01 -3.53 11.04
N PRO A 305 -7.16 -3.45 11.75
CA PRO A 305 -7.82 -4.65 12.27
C PRO A 305 -8.26 -5.63 11.18
N VAL A 306 -8.65 -5.14 10.00
CA VAL A 306 -9.01 -6.01 8.86
C VAL A 306 -7.76 -6.74 8.34
N ILE A 307 -6.60 -6.08 8.28
CA ILE A 307 -5.33 -6.75 7.97
C ILE A 307 -5.02 -7.84 9.00
N SER A 308 -5.20 -7.56 10.30
CA SER A 308 -4.99 -8.54 11.37
C SER A 308 -5.88 -9.78 11.15
N GLU A 309 -7.17 -9.59 10.92
CA GLU A 309 -8.11 -10.69 10.69
C GLU A 309 -7.82 -11.48 9.42
N LEU A 310 -7.47 -10.79 8.32
CA LEU A 310 -7.07 -11.44 7.07
C LEU A 310 -5.84 -12.31 7.25
N LEU A 311 -4.79 -11.81 7.90
CA LEU A 311 -3.55 -12.55 8.12
C LEU A 311 -3.77 -13.71 9.10
N ASP A 312 -4.56 -13.51 10.16
CA ASP A 312 -4.87 -14.55 11.15
C ASP A 312 -5.55 -15.76 10.52
N ASN A 313 -6.41 -15.53 9.52
CA ASN A 313 -7.07 -16.59 8.78
C ASN A 313 -6.21 -17.16 7.62
N ALA A 314 -5.48 -16.32 6.91
CA ALA A 314 -4.74 -16.73 5.73
C ALA A 314 -3.47 -17.54 6.07
N LEU A 315 -2.73 -17.16 7.11
CA LEU A 315 -1.44 -17.79 7.43
C LEU A 315 -1.55 -19.28 7.75
N PRO A 316 -2.49 -19.75 8.60
CA PRO A 316 -2.70 -21.17 8.81
C PRO A 316 -3.10 -21.92 7.53
N TYR A 317 -3.95 -21.30 6.70
CA TYR A 317 -4.36 -21.87 5.40
C TYR A 317 -3.15 -22.04 4.45
N LEU A 318 -2.20 -21.11 4.50
CA LEU A 318 -0.96 -21.16 3.72
C LEU A 318 0.12 -22.05 4.36
N GLY A 319 -0.19 -22.75 5.44
CA GLY A 319 0.72 -23.67 6.11
C GLY A 319 1.79 -23.00 6.97
N VAL A 320 1.58 -21.74 7.36
CA VAL A 320 2.50 -21.02 8.25
C VAL A 320 2.10 -21.31 9.69
N GLU A 321 2.98 -21.98 10.43
CA GLU A 321 2.73 -22.31 11.85
C GLU A 321 2.88 -21.07 12.74
N ARG A 322 2.09 -21.02 13.81
CA ARG A 322 2.23 -19.99 14.83
C ARG A 322 3.51 -20.24 15.64
N GLY A 323 4.34 -19.22 15.80
CA GLY A 323 5.47 -19.26 16.71
C GLY A 323 4.99 -19.29 18.18
N GLU A 324 5.86 -19.79 19.08
CA GLU A 324 5.61 -19.70 20.51
C GLU A 324 5.56 -18.21 20.92
N THR A 325 4.48 -17.81 21.56
CA THR A 325 4.34 -16.46 22.15
C THR A 325 5.34 -16.38 23.31
N VAL A 326 6.41 -15.60 23.15
CA VAL A 326 7.21 -15.18 24.28
C VAL A 326 6.33 -14.24 25.10
N THR A 327 5.63 -14.78 26.09
CA THR A 327 4.94 -13.98 27.10
C THR A 327 6.03 -13.20 27.83
N ALA A 328 6.13 -11.89 27.55
CA ALA A 328 6.89 -11.00 28.41
C ALA A 328 6.24 -11.08 29.80
N GLU A 329 6.95 -11.64 30.77
CA GLU A 329 6.51 -11.57 32.16
C GLU A 329 6.34 -10.09 32.53
N PRO A 330 5.22 -9.71 33.15
CA PRO A 330 5.04 -8.36 33.63
C PRO A 330 6.05 -8.11 34.77
N GLY A 331 7.06 -7.29 34.48
CA GLY A 331 7.99 -6.73 35.46
C GLY A 331 7.41 -5.48 36.11
#